data_465d58cf9c208103443a52b54c12d4d2
#
_entry.id   465d58cf9c208103443a52b54c12d4d2
#
_cell.length_a   1.000
_cell.length_b   1.000
_cell.length_c   1.000
_cell.angle_alpha   90.00
_cell.angle_beta   90.00
_cell.angle_gamma   90.00
#
_symmetry.space_group_name_H-M   'P 1'
#
loop_
_entity.id
_entity.type
_entity.pdbx_description
1 polymer ?
#
loop_
_entity_poly.entity_id
_entity_poly.type
_entity_poly.pdbx_seq_one_letter_code
_entity_poly.pdbx_strand_id
1 'polypeptide(L)'
;VMIRRLQALKYGQAVSSFAPEGHAKKMGTPTMGGVLILLSIGISTLLWADLSNPYVWIVLAVMVIFGAVGWADDWIKIRYKDNAGLPAKKKFFWTSVGSLGAGIALYVIAAQQANPVHTADMLDVLIPFFKEISIPLSVIPLGIGFIIFTYLVINGASNAVNLTDGLDGLAIMPIVLVAAGLGVFAYLAGDVRFADYLHIPYVKYAS
;
A
#
# COMPACT_ATOMS: atom_id res chain seq x y z
N VAL A 1 0.03 -23.98 13.29
CA VAL A 1 -0.57 -23.83 14.64
C VAL A 1 -1.69 -22.79 14.63
N MET A 2 -1.48 -21.59 14.04
CA MET A 2 -2.45 -20.49 14.04
C MET A 2 -3.71 -20.80 13.22
N ILE A 3 -3.59 -21.43 12.04
CA ILE A 3 -4.74 -21.86 11.21
C ILE A 3 -5.66 -22.77 12.01
N ARG A 4 -5.11 -23.74 12.75
CA ARG A 4 -5.92 -24.64 13.62
C ARG A 4 -6.61 -23.89 14.76
N ARG A 5 -6.01 -22.83 15.30
CA ARG A 5 -6.65 -21.99 16.33
C ARG A 5 -7.77 -21.13 15.76
N LEU A 6 -7.58 -20.54 14.55
CA LEU A 6 -8.61 -19.78 13.85
C LEU A 6 -9.78 -20.68 13.43
N GLN A 7 -9.52 -21.92 13.00
CA GLN A 7 -10.57 -22.91 12.71
C GLN A 7 -11.35 -23.31 13.98
N ALA A 8 -10.65 -23.48 15.11
CA ALA A 8 -11.29 -23.79 16.41
C ALA A 8 -12.22 -22.68 16.90
N LEU A 9 -11.94 -21.43 16.55
CA LEU A 9 -12.79 -20.27 16.88
C LEU A 9 -14.00 -20.14 15.94
N LYS A 10 -14.20 -21.07 14.98
CA LYS A 10 -15.30 -21.07 14.00
C LYS A 10 -15.42 -19.77 13.18
N TYR A 11 -14.32 -19.08 12.93
CA TYR A 11 -14.27 -17.94 12.01
C TYR A 11 -14.24 -18.43 10.55
N GLY A 12 -15.30 -19.10 10.10
CA GLY A 12 -15.46 -19.58 8.73
C GLY A 12 -16.19 -18.54 7.88
N GLN A 13 -15.75 -18.41 6.64
CA GLN A 13 -16.37 -17.52 5.67
C GLN A 13 -17.71 -18.10 5.21
N ALA A 14 -18.77 -17.28 5.17
CA ALA A 14 -20.01 -17.63 4.49
C ALA A 14 -19.78 -17.52 2.98
N VAL A 15 -19.99 -18.62 2.24
CA VAL A 15 -19.84 -18.63 0.78
C VAL A 15 -21.07 -18.01 0.16
N SER A 16 -20.89 -17.06 -0.76
CA SER A 16 -21.96 -16.44 -1.53
C SER A 16 -22.66 -17.49 -2.41
N SER A 17 -24.00 -17.38 -2.56
CA SER A 17 -24.81 -18.24 -3.42
C SER A 17 -24.44 -18.14 -4.91
N PHE A 18 -23.68 -17.13 -5.31
CA PHE A 18 -23.19 -16.91 -6.68
C PHE A 18 -21.78 -17.46 -6.91
N ALA A 19 -21.17 -18.13 -5.93
CA ALA A 19 -19.83 -18.67 -6.09
C ALA A 19 -19.84 -19.93 -6.95
N PRO A 20 -18.83 -20.14 -7.84
CA PRO A 20 -18.68 -21.37 -8.62
C PRO A 20 -18.65 -22.62 -7.74
N GLU A 21 -19.12 -23.77 -8.24
CA GLU A 21 -19.24 -25.03 -7.48
C GLU A 21 -17.95 -25.48 -6.79
N GLY A 22 -16.77 -25.13 -7.33
CA GLY A 22 -15.47 -25.38 -6.71
C GLY A 22 -15.24 -24.66 -5.37
N HIS A 23 -15.95 -23.56 -5.12
CA HIS A 23 -15.85 -22.77 -3.89
C HIS A 23 -16.64 -23.39 -2.71
N ALA A 24 -17.57 -24.28 -2.96
CA ALA A 24 -18.31 -25.02 -1.92
C ALA A 24 -17.37 -25.88 -1.03
N LYS A 25 -16.22 -26.34 -1.57
CA LYS A 25 -15.19 -27.06 -0.82
C LYS A 25 -14.42 -26.19 0.20
N LYS A 26 -14.60 -24.87 0.15
CA LYS A 26 -13.90 -23.89 1.01
C LYS A 26 -14.73 -23.42 2.20
N MET A 27 -15.92 -24.01 2.41
CA MET A 27 -16.67 -23.76 3.63
C MET A 27 -15.84 -24.12 4.85
N GLY A 28 -15.54 -23.16 5.71
CA GLY A 28 -14.71 -23.35 6.91
C GLY A 28 -13.25 -22.92 6.78
N THR A 29 -12.83 -22.33 5.65
CA THR A 29 -11.52 -21.67 5.56
C THR A 29 -11.50 -20.45 6.51
N PRO A 30 -10.49 -20.35 7.40
CA PRO A 30 -10.46 -19.24 8.35
C PRO A 30 -10.26 -17.91 7.62
N THR A 31 -11.06 -16.91 7.98
CA THR A 31 -10.89 -15.50 7.59
C THR A 31 -9.83 -14.83 8.47
N MET A 32 -9.43 -13.60 8.14
CA MET A 32 -8.44 -12.80 8.87
C MET A 32 -6.97 -13.27 8.76
N GLY A 33 -6.61 -14.07 7.74
CA GLY A 33 -5.21 -14.42 7.46
C GLY A 33 -4.32 -13.20 7.19
N GLY A 34 -4.89 -12.13 6.66
CA GLY A 34 -4.20 -10.87 6.39
C GLY A 34 -3.60 -10.21 7.63
N VAL A 35 -4.19 -10.38 8.81
CA VAL A 35 -3.64 -9.85 10.06
C VAL A 35 -2.25 -10.42 10.34
N LEU A 36 -2.06 -11.72 10.07
CA LEU A 36 -0.78 -12.38 10.29
C LEU A 36 0.29 -11.86 9.33
N ILE A 37 -0.09 -11.61 8.07
CA ILE A 37 0.79 -11.03 7.07
C ILE A 37 1.22 -9.63 7.50
N LEU A 38 0.26 -8.78 7.90
CA LEU A 38 0.54 -7.42 8.35
C LEU A 38 1.43 -7.39 9.59
N LEU A 39 1.18 -8.27 10.57
CA LEU A 39 2.02 -8.40 11.76
C LEU A 39 3.45 -8.85 11.40
N SER A 40 3.58 -9.83 10.50
CA SER A 40 4.91 -10.30 10.07
C SER A 40 5.69 -9.20 9.37
N ILE A 41 5.05 -8.46 8.44
CA ILE A 41 5.68 -7.33 7.75
C ILE A 41 6.04 -6.23 8.77
N GLY A 42 5.10 -5.82 9.63
CA GLY A 42 5.34 -4.77 10.61
C GLY A 42 6.47 -5.10 11.58
N ILE A 43 6.49 -6.30 12.15
CA ILE A 43 7.56 -6.74 13.06
C ILE A 43 8.90 -6.80 12.33
N SER A 44 8.94 -7.39 11.14
CA SER A 44 10.18 -7.47 10.35
C SER A 44 10.70 -6.08 10.01
N THR A 45 9.84 -5.16 9.58
CA THR A 45 10.23 -3.78 9.29
C THR A 45 10.77 -3.08 10.53
N LEU A 46 10.12 -3.21 11.69
CA LEU A 46 10.60 -2.59 12.93
C LEU A 46 11.92 -3.16 13.44
N LEU A 47 12.25 -4.41 13.10
CA LEU A 47 13.48 -5.05 13.54
C LEU A 47 14.68 -4.78 12.60
N TRP A 48 14.43 -4.64 11.29
CA TRP A 48 15.50 -4.59 10.29
C TRP A 48 15.59 -3.32 9.49
N ALA A 49 14.52 -2.50 9.43
CA ALA A 49 14.57 -1.24 8.70
C ALA A 49 15.28 -0.15 9.50
N ASP A 50 15.83 0.82 8.78
CA ASP A 50 16.36 2.04 9.40
C ASP A 50 15.20 2.91 9.91
N LEU A 51 14.96 2.88 11.21
CA LEU A 51 13.89 3.65 11.86
C LEU A 51 14.16 5.16 11.91
N SER A 52 15.35 5.61 11.55
CA SER A 52 15.63 7.04 11.36
C SER A 52 15.09 7.56 10.04
N ASN A 53 14.76 6.66 9.12
CA ASN A 53 14.17 6.99 7.83
C ASN A 53 12.67 7.31 7.97
N PRO A 54 12.25 8.57 7.70
CA PRO A 54 10.85 8.98 7.87
C PRO A 54 9.90 8.26 6.90
N TYR A 55 10.37 7.80 5.75
CA TYR A 55 9.56 7.07 4.78
C TYR A 55 9.08 5.71 5.32
N VAL A 56 9.89 5.05 6.16
CA VAL A 56 9.50 3.80 6.82
C VAL A 56 8.24 4.00 7.67
N TRP A 57 8.17 5.10 8.42
CA TRP A 57 7.01 5.40 9.26
C TRP A 57 5.76 5.73 8.45
N ILE A 58 5.90 6.40 7.29
CA ILE A 58 4.77 6.67 6.40
C ILE A 58 4.20 5.37 5.86
N VAL A 59 5.06 4.46 5.36
CA VAL A 59 4.63 3.17 4.84
C VAL A 59 3.96 2.32 5.93
N LEU A 60 4.53 2.27 7.13
CA LEU A 60 3.94 1.57 8.27
C LEU A 60 2.59 2.18 8.67
N ALA A 61 2.47 3.50 8.69
CA ALA A 61 1.20 4.18 9.01
C ALA A 61 0.11 3.85 7.99
N VAL A 62 0.42 3.92 6.69
CA VAL A 62 -0.51 3.53 5.62
C VAL A 62 -0.91 2.06 5.78
N MET A 63 0.06 1.17 5.99
CA MET A 63 -0.19 -0.27 6.20
C MET A 63 -1.14 -0.50 7.39
N VAL A 64 -0.93 0.19 8.52
CA VAL A 64 -1.79 0.06 9.72
C VAL A 64 -3.18 0.60 9.46
N ILE A 65 -3.32 1.78 8.84
CA ILE A 65 -4.63 2.38 8.54
C ILE A 65 -5.44 1.49 7.59
N PHE A 66 -4.83 1.06 6.47
CA PHE A 66 -5.52 0.21 5.51
C PHE A 66 -5.79 -1.19 6.07
N GLY A 67 -4.85 -1.72 6.85
CA GLY A 67 -5.03 -2.98 7.58
C GLY A 67 -6.17 -2.92 8.59
N ALA A 68 -6.30 -1.81 9.32
CA ALA A 68 -7.41 -1.61 10.26
C ALA A 68 -8.77 -1.52 9.55
N VAL A 69 -8.82 -0.88 8.38
CA VAL A 69 -10.03 -0.83 7.54
C VAL A 69 -10.40 -2.24 7.06
N GLY A 70 -9.44 -3.02 6.57
CA GLY A 70 -9.66 -4.41 6.15
C GLY A 70 -10.07 -5.31 7.32
N TRP A 71 -9.42 -5.17 8.47
CA TRP A 71 -9.78 -5.89 9.68
C TRP A 71 -11.22 -5.55 10.14
N ALA A 72 -11.61 -4.28 10.13
CA ALA A 72 -12.96 -3.85 10.48
C ALA A 72 -14.01 -4.43 9.51
N ASP A 73 -13.69 -4.49 8.20
CA ASP A 73 -14.55 -5.11 7.20
C ASP A 73 -14.79 -6.59 7.50
N ASP A 74 -13.72 -7.35 7.74
CA ASP A 74 -13.80 -8.77 8.08
C ASP A 74 -14.48 -9.02 9.42
N TRP A 75 -14.19 -8.18 10.42
CA TRP A 75 -14.82 -8.28 11.73
C TRP A 75 -16.35 -8.11 11.66
N ILE A 76 -16.83 -7.14 10.88
CA ILE A 76 -18.26 -6.91 10.68
C ILE A 76 -18.90 -8.15 10.03
N LYS A 77 -18.29 -8.69 8.97
CA LYS A 77 -18.78 -9.90 8.29
C LYS A 77 -18.90 -11.09 9.24
N ILE A 78 -17.91 -11.30 10.11
CA ILE A 78 -17.92 -12.40 11.08
C ILE A 78 -18.98 -12.16 12.17
N ARG A 79 -19.04 -10.93 12.72
CA ARG A 79 -19.90 -10.60 13.86
C ARG A 79 -21.37 -10.63 13.51
N TYR A 80 -21.73 -10.14 12.33
CA TYR A 80 -23.11 -10.03 11.89
C TYR A 80 -23.52 -11.15 10.93
N LYS A 81 -22.60 -12.05 10.54
CA LYS A 81 -22.80 -13.11 9.54
C LYS A 81 -23.37 -12.56 8.21
N ASP A 82 -22.99 -11.34 7.88
CA ASP A 82 -23.41 -10.63 6.68
C ASP A 82 -22.21 -10.48 5.75
N ASN A 83 -22.37 -10.89 4.50
CA ASN A 83 -21.31 -10.78 3.48
C ASN A 83 -21.04 -9.35 3.02
N ALA A 84 -21.90 -8.39 3.36
CA ALA A 84 -21.76 -7.00 2.94
C ALA A 84 -20.56 -6.28 3.58
N GLY A 85 -20.20 -6.64 4.83
CA GLY A 85 -19.07 -6.05 5.54
C GLY A 85 -19.22 -4.54 5.80
N LEU A 86 -18.09 -3.82 5.73
CA LEU A 86 -18.09 -2.37 5.91
C LEU A 86 -18.68 -1.67 4.68
N PRO A 87 -19.64 -0.73 4.86
CA PRO A 87 -20.22 0.02 3.74
C PRO A 87 -19.13 0.67 2.87
N ALA A 88 -19.23 0.54 1.54
CA ALA A 88 -18.23 1.03 0.59
C ALA A 88 -17.84 2.50 0.81
N LYS A 89 -18.81 3.36 1.15
CA LYS A 89 -18.57 4.79 1.46
C LYS A 89 -17.66 4.97 2.67
N LYS A 90 -17.84 4.17 3.73
CA LYS A 90 -16.99 4.25 4.94
C LYS A 90 -15.59 3.72 4.65
N LYS A 91 -15.49 2.61 3.90
CA LYS A 91 -14.19 2.06 3.45
C LYS A 91 -13.43 3.08 2.63
N PHE A 92 -14.07 3.66 1.61
CA PHE A 92 -13.47 4.69 0.75
C PHE A 92 -13.05 5.93 1.55
N PHE A 93 -13.86 6.38 2.51
CA PHE A 93 -13.54 7.53 3.35
C PHE A 93 -12.24 7.30 4.16
N TRP A 94 -12.12 6.18 4.85
CA TRP A 94 -10.94 5.89 5.69
C TRP A 94 -9.68 5.64 4.86
N THR A 95 -9.80 4.96 3.72
CA THR A 95 -8.66 4.80 2.80
C THR A 95 -8.24 6.14 2.20
N SER A 96 -9.19 7.03 1.91
CA SER A 96 -8.91 8.40 1.44
C SER A 96 -8.18 9.22 2.50
N VAL A 97 -8.60 9.15 3.76
CA VAL A 97 -7.91 9.82 4.88
C VAL A 97 -6.46 9.33 4.99
N GLY A 98 -6.23 8.02 4.92
CA GLY A 98 -4.89 7.45 4.96
C GLY A 98 -4.02 7.88 3.78
N SER A 99 -4.56 7.86 2.57
CA SER A 99 -3.84 8.27 1.36
C SER A 99 -3.50 9.76 1.35
N LEU A 100 -4.44 10.63 1.75
CA LEU A 100 -4.20 12.06 1.88
C LEU A 100 -3.15 12.36 2.96
N GLY A 101 -3.26 11.68 4.11
CA GLY A 101 -2.27 11.81 5.18
C GLY A 101 -0.86 11.44 4.72
N ALA A 102 -0.72 10.36 3.94
CA ALA A 102 0.56 9.97 3.35
C ALA A 102 1.09 11.03 2.37
N GLY A 103 0.23 11.54 1.47
CA GLY A 103 0.61 12.59 0.51
C GLY A 103 1.08 13.87 1.21
N ILE A 104 0.37 14.30 2.27
CA ILE A 104 0.77 15.47 3.07
C ILE A 104 2.10 15.21 3.79
N ALA A 105 2.28 14.04 4.39
CA ALA A 105 3.51 13.70 5.09
C ALA A 105 4.71 13.68 4.14
N LEU A 106 4.57 13.10 2.95
CA LEU A 106 5.61 13.11 1.92
C LEU A 106 5.94 14.54 1.45
N TYR A 107 4.92 15.37 1.24
CA TYR A 107 5.11 16.78 0.90
C TYR A 107 5.88 17.54 1.99
N VAL A 108 5.52 17.35 3.26
CA VAL A 108 6.21 17.98 4.39
C VAL A 108 7.68 17.57 4.46
N ILE A 109 7.98 16.28 4.24
CA ILE A 109 9.38 15.80 4.21
C ILE A 109 10.15 16.46 3.05
N ALA A 110 9.56 16.52 1.85
CA ALA A 110 10.17 17.18 0.72
C ALA A 110 10.39 18.68 0.98
N ALA A 111 9.41 19.37 1.55
CA ALA A 111 9.47 20.80 1.87
C ALA A 111 10.50 21.14 2.98
N GLN A 112 10.85 20.19 3.83
CA GLN A 112 11.91 20.36 4.84
C GLN A 112 13.33 20.26 4.26
N GLN A 113 13.47 19.86 3.02
CA GLN A 113 14.78 19.88 2.34
C GLN A 113 15.19 21.35 2.08
N ALA A 114 16.38 21.68 2.53
CA ALA A 114 16.85 23.09 2.50
C ALA A 114 17.09 23.65 1.09
N ASN A 115 17.11 22.81 0.06
CA ASN A 115 17.38 23.22 -1.32
C ASN A 115 16.09 23.21 -2.16
N PRO A 116 15.61 24.39 -2.63
CA PRO A 116 14.40 24.50 -3.44
C PRO A 116 14.44 23.68 -4.72
N VAL A 117 15.61 23.51 -5.34
CA VAL A 117 15.78 22.72 -6.56
C VAL A 117 15.49 21.25 -6.26
N HIS A 118 16.09 20.71 -5.20
CA HIS A 118 15.82 19.32 -4.81
C HIS A 118 14.38 19.08 -4.38
N THR A 119 13.74 20.07 -3.77
CA THR A 119 12.31 19.97 -3.40
C THR A 119 11.43 19.86 -4.66
N ALA A 120 11.70 20.67 -5.68
CA ALA A 120 10.98 20.59 -6.95
C ALA A 120 11.19 19.22 -7.61
N ASP A 121 12.41 18.73 -7.71
CA ASP A 121 12.74 17.43 -8.28
C ASP A 121 12.02 16.26 -7.57
N MET A 122 11.85 16.35 -6.25
CA MET A 122 11.14 15.34 -5.46
C MET A 122 9.62 15.35 -5.64
N LEU A 123 9.05 16.50 -6.03
CA LEU A 123 7.61 16.67 -6.20
C LEU A 123 7.15 16.45 -7.65
N ASP A 124 8.08 16.43 -8.59
CA ASP A 124 7.80 16.26 -10.00
C ASP A 124 7.74 14.77 -10.37
N VAL A 125 6.85 14.44 -11.29
CA VAL A 125 6.68 13.06 -11.76
C VAL A 125 7.39 12.86 -13.07
N LEU A 126 8.42 12.02 -13.07
CA LEU A 126 9.12 11.60 -14.29
C LEU A 126 8.25 10.67 -15.11
N ILE A 127 8.17 10.94 -16.41
CA ILE A 127 7.44 10.05 -17.33
C ILE A 127 8.32 8.84 -17.64
N PRO A 128 7.82 7.61 -17.44
CA PRO A 128 8.55 6.39 -17.79
C PRO A 128 9.01 6.44 -19.26
N PHE A 129 10.23 5.97 -19.51
CA PHE A 129 10.91 5.96 -20.81
C PHE A 129 11.42 7.34 -21.32
N PHE A 130 10.94 8.46 -20.79
CA PHE A 130 11.37 9.81 -21.18
C PHE A 130 12.07 10.50 -20.02
N LYS A 131 13.37 10.28 -19.88
CA LYS A 131 14.18 10.73 -18.72
C LYS A 131 14.21 12.24 -18.52
N GLU A 132 14.04 13.01 -19.59
CA GLU A 132 14.09 14.46 -19.58
C GLU A 132 12.73 15.13 -19.48
N ILE A 133 11.64 14.32 -19.51
CA ILE A 133 10.28 14.85 -19.46
C ILE A 133 9.68 14.56 -18.08
N SER A 134 9.45 15.60 -17.31
CA SER A 134 8.74 15.54 -16.04
C SER A 134 7.41 16.30 -16.09
N ILE A 135 6.45 15.85 -15.30
CA ILE A 135 5.22 16.61 -15.06
C ILE A 135 5.48 17.46 -13.82
N PRO A 136 5.55 18.79 -13.97
CA PRO A 136 5.94 19.68 -12.89
C PRO A 136 4.80 19.89 -11.90
N LEU A 137 4.57 18.94 -11.01
CA LEU A 137 3.56 19.05 -9.97
C LEU A 137 3.95 20.06 -8.88
N SER A 138 5.24 20.38 -8.80
CA SER A 138 5.80 21.42 -7.94
C SER A 138 5.30 22.82 -8.27
N VAL A 139 4.88 23.08 -9.53
CA VAL A 139 4.34 24.39 -9.97
C VAL A 139 3.01 24.72 -9.29
N ILE A 140 2.26 23.70 -8.88
CA ILE A 140 0.98 23.90 -8.18
C ILE A 140 1.29 24.31 -6.72
N PRO A 141 0.80 25.49 -6.26
CA PRO A 141 1.10 25.99 -4.92
C PRO A 141 0.80 24.97 -3.82
N LEU A 142 1.60 25.00 -2.75
CA LEU A 142 1.47 24.13 -1.57
C LEU A 142 1.59 22.62 -1.87
N GLY A 143 2.17 22.23 -3.01
CA GLY A 143 2.31 20.83 -3.38
C GLY A 143 0.99 20.08 -3.59
N ILE A 144 -0.11 20.81 -3.80
CA ILE A 144 -1.45 20.21 -3.95
C ILE A 144 -1.46 19.21 -5.11
N GLY A 145 -0.77 19.49 -6.21
CA GLY A 145 -0.67 18.58 -7.35
C GLY A 145 -0.04 17.24 -6.95
N PHE A 146 1.07 17.27 -6.22
CA PHE A 146 1.74 16.08 -5.71
C PHE A 146 0.87 15.31 -4.70
N ILE A 147 0.21 16.01 -3.78
CA ILE A 147 -0.68 15.38 -2.78
C ILE A 147 -1.85 14.68 -3.47
N ILE A 148 -2.48 15.31 -4.45
CA ILE A 148 -3.58 14.69 -5.22
C ILE A 148 -3.07 13.50 -6.02
N PHE A 149 -1.92 13.62 -6.68
CA PHE A 149 -1.32 12.51 -7.43
C PHE A 149 -1.03 11.32 -6.51
N THR A 150 -0.36 11.55 -5.38
CA THR A 150 -0.07 10.51 -4.38
C THR A 150 -1.35 9.87 -3.85
N TYR A 151 -2.38 10.67 -3.55
CA TYR A 151 -3.69 10.17 -3.16
C TYR A 151 -4.29 9.24 -4.22
N LEU A 152 -4.29 9.65 -5.49
CA LEU A 152 -4.83 8.85 -6.58
C LEU A 152 -4.08 7.53 -6.75
N VAL A 153 -2.75 7.56 -6.65
CA VAL A 153 -1.91 6.35 -6.76
C VAL A 153 -2.20 5.39 -5.62
N ILE A 154 -2.13 5.84 -4.36
CA ILE A 154 -2.30 4.96 -3.20
C ILE A 154 -3.73 4.42 -3.13
N ASN A 155 -4.73 5.30 -3.22
CA ASN A 155 -6.13 4.90 -3.10
C ASN A 155 -6.59 4.10 -4.32
N GLY A 156 -6.14 4.48 -5.51
CA GLY A 156 -6.42 3.76 -6.76
C GLY A 156 -5.82 2.36 -6.76
N ALA A 157 -4.53 2.22 -6.42
CA ALA A 157 -3.86 0.92 -6.32
C ALA A 157 -4.52 0.00 -5.29
N SER A 158 -4.85 0.53 -4.09
CA SER A 158 -5.52 -0.24 -3.05
C SER A 158 -6.89 -0.76 -3.51
N ASN A 159 -7.69 0.08 -4.16
CA ASN A 159 -9.00 -0.35 -4.66
C ASN A 159 -8.88 -1.31 -5.85
N ALA A 160 -7.91 -1.10 -6.75
CA ALA A 160 -7.65 -2.01 -7.87
C ALA A 160 -7.27 -3.41 -7.38
N VAL A 161 -6.34 -3.50 -6.42
CA VAL A 161 -5.95 -4.78 -5.81
C VAL A 161 -7.14 -5.45 -5.13
N ASN A 162 -7.94 -4.70 -4.37
CA ASN A 162 -9.13 -5.24 -3.72
C ASN A 162 -10.18 -5.78 -4.72
N LEU A 163 -10.31 -5.19 -5.90
CA LEU A 163 -11.20 -5.68 -6.96
C LEU A 163 -10.61 -6.91 -7.66
N THR A 164 -9.28 -6.96 -7.81
CA THR A 164 -8.59 -8.10 -8.44
C THR A 164 -8.61 -9.34 -7.56
N ASP A 165 -8.69 -9.19 -6.23
CA ASP A 165 -8.68 -10.28 -5.26
C ASP A 165 -10.05 -10.99 -5.16
N GLY A 166 -10.64 -11.30 -6.30
CA GLY A 166 -11.91 -12.02 -6.40
C GLY A 166 -11.77 -13.55 -6.47
N LEU A 167 -10.59 -14.06 -6.81
CA LEU A 167 -10.26 -15.47 -6.92
C LEU A 167 -8.97 -15.78 -6.17
N ASP A 168 -8.90 -16.93 -5.52
CA ASP A 168 -7.73 -17.33 -4.74
C ASP A 168 -6.44 -17.34 -5.59
N GLY A 169 -5.44 -16.63 -5.12
CA GLY A 169 -4.13 -16.54 -5.77
C GLY A 169 -4.05 -15.57 -6.94
N LEU A 170 -5.15 -14.96 -7.38
CA LEU A 170 -5.13 -14.04 -8.53
C LEU A 170 -4.36 -12.75 -8.24
N ALA A 171 -4.54 -12.17 -7.06
CA ALA A 171 -3.89 -10.92 -6.69
C ALA A 171 -2.44 -11.09 -6.25
N ILE A 172 -2.06 -12.24 -5.68
CA ILE A 172 -0.75 -12.41 -5.03
C ILE A 172 0.42 -12.33 -6.02
N MET A 173 0.32 -12.94 -7.20
CA MET A 173 1.41 -12.93 -8.18
C MET A 173 1.68 -11.52 -8.73
N PRO A 174 0.69 -10.74 -9.19
CA PRO A 174 0.91 -9.33 -9.53
C PRO A 174 1.52 -8.52 -8.40
N ILE A 175 1.08 -8.70 -7.15
CA ILE A 175 1.65 -8.00 -5.99
C ILE A 175 3.13 -8.34 -5.82
N VAL A 176 3.50 -9.62 -5.88
CA VAL A 176 4.90 -10.06 -5.75
C VAL A 176 5.77 -9.46 -6.86
N LEU A 177 5.29 -9.47 -8.11
CA LEU A 177 6.04 -8.93 -9.25
C LEU A 177 6.22 -7.40 -9.13
N VAL A 178 5.16 -6.68 -8.77
CA VAL A 178 5.23 -5.22 -8.54
C VAL A 178 6.16 -4.89 -7.38
N ALA A 179 6.03 -5.60 -6.25
CA ALA A 179 6.89 -5.39 -5.08
C ALA A 179 8.37 -5.66 -5.40
N ALA A 180 8.66 -6.74 -6.14
CA ALA A 180 10.01 -7.05 -6.58
C ALA A 180 10.57 -5.97 -7.53
N GLY A 181 9.77 -5.52 -8.50
CA GLY A 181 10.14 -4.44 -9.42
C GLY A 181 10.43 -3.14 -8.67
N LEU A 182 9.54 -2.71 -7.78
CA LEU A 182 9.73 -1.52 -6.97
C LEU A 182 10.96 -1.65 -6.04
N GLY A 183 11.23 -2.84 -5.49
CA GLY A 183 12.43 -3.11 -4.70
C GLY A 183 13.72 -2.91 -5.50
N VAL A 184 13.75 -3.38 -6.75
CA VAL A 184 14.88 -3.16 -7.65
C VAL A 184 15.04 -1.66 -7.95
N PHE A 185 13.97 -0.94 -8.27
CA PHE A 185 14.03 0.50 -8.49
C PHE A 185 14.51 1.26 -7.26
N ALA A 186 14.00 0.92 -6.07
CA ALA A 186 14.43 1.52 -4.83
C ALA A 186 15.93 1.32 -4.58
N TYR A 187 16.42 0.09 -4.76
CA TYR A 187 17.84 -0.23 -4.62
C TYR A 187 18.72 0.57 -5.60
N LEU A 188 18.33 0.65 -6.88
CA LEU A 188 19.10 1.37 -7.89
C LEU A 188 19.07 2.88 -7.67
N ALA A 189 17.92 3.44 -7.30
CA ALA A 189 17.79 4.88 -7.01
C ALA A 189 18.43 5.28 -5.67
N GLY A 190 18.57 4.36 -4.73
CA GLY A 190 19.17 4.59 -3.43
C GLY A 190 20.71 4.54 -3.40
N ASP A 191 21.37 4.00 -4.43
CA ASP A 191 22.83 3.98 -4.56
C ASP A 191 23.28 5.04 -5.58
N VAL A 192 24.13 5.97 -5.12
CA VAL A 192 24.62 7.09 -5.94
C VAL A 192 25.30 6.62 -7.24
N ARG A 193 26.04 5.52 -7.19
CA ARG A 193 26.79 5.01 -8.36
C ARG A 193 25.84 4.44 -9.41
N PHE A 194 24.82 3.70 -8.99
CA PHE A 194 23.82 3.18 -9.91
C PHE A 194 22.92 4.27 -10.45
N ALA A 195 22.52 5.23 -9.60
CA ALA A 195 21.70 6.36 -10.02
C ALA A 195 22.43 7.19 -11.10
N ASP A 196 23.71 7.51 -10.90
CA ASP A 196 24.54 8.23 -11.85
C ASP A 196 24.73 7.44 -13.16
N TYR A 197 25.12 6.17 -13.06
CA TYR A 197 25.30 5.32 -14.24
C TYR A 197 24.05 5.16 -15.11
N LEU A 198 22.89 5.03 -14.47
CA LEU A 198 21.60 4.86 -15.15
C LEU A 198 20.94 6.20 -15.52
N HIS A 199 21.55 7.33 -15.13
CA HIS A 199 20.97 8.67 -15.29
C HIS A 199 19.53 8.76 -14.76
N ILE A 200 19.31 8.22 -13.56
CA ILE A 200 18.04 8.33 -12.81
C ILE A 200 18.24 9.21 -11.58
N PRO A 201 17.18 9.86 -11.06
CA PRO A 201 17.29 10.65 -9.85
C PRO A 201 17.75 9.81 -8.65
N TYR A 202 18.76 10.31 -7.95
CA TYR A 202 19.16 9.72 -6.67
C TYR A 202 18.13 10.04 -5.59
N VAL A 203 17.63 9.02 -4.91
CA VAL A 203 16.67 9.16 -3.80
C VAL A 203 17.33 8.69 -2.52
N LYS A 204 17.70 9.65 -1.69
CA LYS A 204 18.27 9.35 -0.37
C LYS A 204 17.29 8.50 0.45
N TYR A 205 17.78 7.44 1.08
CA TYR A 205 17.00 6.47 1.87
C TYR A 205 16.08 5.54 1.07
N ALA A 206 16.23 5.42 -0.24
CA ALA A 206 15.43 4.48 -1.02
C ALA A 206 15.94 3.02 -0.92
N SER A 207 17.23 2.83 -0.65
CA SER A 207 17.87 1.51 -0.49
C SER A 207 18.00 1.08 0.95
#